data_39bb831ea8180c638b88f00303e8cec3
#
_entry.id   39bb831ea8180c638b88f00303e8cec3
#
_cell.length_a   1.000
_cell.length_b   1.000
_cell.length_c   1.000
_cell.angle_alpha   90.00
_cell.angle_beta   90.00
_cell.angle_gamma   90.00
#
_symmetry.space_group_name_H-M   'P 1'
#
loop_
_entity.id
_entity.type
_entity.pdbx_description
1 polymer ?
#
loop_
_entity_poly.entity_id
_entity_poly.type
_entity_poly.pdbx_seq_one_letter_code
_entity_poly.pdbx_strand_id
1 'polypeptide(L)'
;RIAQRALEGFTRSVGKELRRGATAQLVYVSPDAATGLSGLESTLRFLLSAKSAFVSGQVIRVGAGDATAPESWERPLAGKVAVVTGAARGIGATIAEVLARDGAHVVCADVPAAGDALSQTANKVGGVSLALDVTAPDAGDKPADYLLERHGGADVIVHNAGITRDKLLANMDAARWNAVMAVNLLAPQKITEKLVERGALQQVGRVVDVSSIAGIAGNRGQTNYGASKAGVIGMVQATAPVLAEKNITVNAVAPGFIETAVTAAIPVATREAGRLMSSLQQGGQTVDVAETVAWFANPASSAVTGQVVRVCGQSMLGA
;
A
#
# COMPACT_ATOMS: atom_id res chain seq x y z
N ARG A 1 -29.83 -0.41 -1.68
CA ARG A 1 -28.75 -1.36 -1.28
C ARG A 1 -28.68 -2.60 -2.20
N ILE A 2 -29.82 -3.26 -2.55
CA ILE A 2 -29.82 -4.48 -3.40
C ILE A 2 -29.22 -4.17 -4.78
N ALA A 3 -29.75 -3.18 -5.48
CA ALA A 3 -29.26 -2.79 -6.81
C ALA A 3 -27.78 -2.36 -6.78
N GLN A 4 -27.38 -1.59 -5.77
CA GLN A 4 -25.99 -1.19 -5.59
C GLN A 4 -25.06 -2.39 -5.41
N ARG A 5 -25.45 -3.39 -4.60
CA ARG A 5 -24.67 -4.62 -4.44
C ARG A 5 -24.55 -5.43 -5.73
N ALA A 6 -25.60 -5.43 -6.56
CA ALA A 6 -25.57 -6.08 -7.88
C ALA A 6 -24.52 -5.46 -8.80
N LEU A 7 -24.26 -4.13 -8.71
CA LEU A 7 -23.23 -3.45 -9.49
C LEU A 7 -21.82 -3.98 -9.20
N GLU A 8 -21.54 -4.43 -7.99
CA GLU A 8 -20.23 -5.02 -7.68
C GLU A 8 -19.97 -6.30 -8.47
N GLY A 9 -20.97 -7.19 -8.53
CA GLY A 9 -20.88 -8.42 -9.34
C GLY A 9 -20.78 -8.10 -10.84
N PHE A 10 -21.60 -7.16 -11.31
CA PHE A 10 -21.57 -6.68 -12.69
C PHE A 10 -20.18 -6.14 -13.06
N THR A 11 -19.62 -5.23 -12.28
CA THR A 11 -18.30 -4.63 -12.52
C THR A 11 -17.21 -5.69 -12.58
N ARG A 12 -17.24 -6.67 -11.66
CA ARG A 12 -16.26 -7.77 -11.67
C ARG A 12 -16.40 -8.66 -12.90
N SER A 13 -17.61 -8.90 -13.38
CA SER A 13 -17.85 -9.66 -14.61
C SER A 13 -17.34 -8.88 -15.83
N VAL A 14 -17.68 -7.59 -15.94
CA VAL A 14 -17.19 -6.71 -17.00
C VAL A 14 -15.66 -6.72 -17.05
N GLY A 15 -14.97 -6.55 -15.89
CA GLY A 15 -13.52 -6.56 -15.84
C GLY A 15 -12.88 -7.86 -16.35
N LYS A 16 -13.59 -9.00 -16.25
CA LYS A 16 -13.14 -10.29 -16.81
C LYS A 16 -13.42 -10.46 -18.30
N GLU A 17 -14.42 -9.77 -18.82
CA GLU A 17 -14.80 -9.83 -20.23
C GLU A 17 -14.05 -8.82 -21.10
N LEU A 18 -13.54 -7.76 -20.50
CA LEU A 18 -12.76 -6.75 -21.21
C LEU A 18 -11.48 -7.33 -21.81
N ARG A 19 -11.04 -6.74 -22.91
CA ARG A 19 -9.88 -7.18 -23.69
C ARG A 19 -8.83 -6.04 -23.79
N ARG A 20 -7.65 -6.37 -24.26
CA ARG A 20 -6.57 -5.43 -24.58
C ARG A 20 -6.12 -4.58 -23.37
N GLY A 21 -6.13 -5.18 -22.18
CA GLY A 21 -5.68 -4.52 -20.95
C GLY A 21 -6.66 -3.50 -20.38
N ALA A 22 -7.90 -3.43 -20.88
CA ALA A 22 -8.92 -2.57 -20.29
C ALA A 22 -9.34 -3.10 -18.91
N THR A 23 -9.68 -2.19 -17.99
CA THR A 23 -10.05 -2.47 -16.61
C THR A 23 -11.43 -1.89 -16.28
N ALA A 24 -12.08 -2.41 -15.24
CA ALA A 24 -13.36 -1.91 -14.77
C ALA A 24 -13.34 -1.77 -13.25
N GLN A 25 -13.75 -0.62 -12.74
CA GLN A 25 -13.88 -0.32 -11.32
C GLN A 25 -15.25 0.24 -11.01
N LEU A 26 -15.67 0.08 -9.76
CA LEU A 26 -16.88 0.70 -9.22
C LEU A 26 -16.48 1.72 -8.16
N VAL A 27 -16.94 2.94 -8.33
CA VAL A 27 -16.73 4.00 -7.33
C VAL A 27 -18.08 4.34 -6.70
N TYR A 28 -18.18 4.14 -5.38
CA TYR A 28 -19.27 4.66 -4.59
C TYR A 28 -18.88 6.03 -4.04
N VAL A 29 -19.71 7.02 -4.30
CA VAL A 29 -19.54 8.37 -3.76
C VAL A 29 -20.61 8.59 -2.68
N SER A 30 -20.18 9.05 -1.50
CA SER A 30 -21.12 9.40 -0.43
C SER A 30 -22.09 10.49 -0.90
N PRO A 31 -23.38 10.42 -0.57
CA PRO A 31 -24.30 11.51 -0.83
C PRO A 31 -23.83 12.86 -0.25
N ASP A 32 -23.14 12.81 0.90
CA ASP A 32 -22.62 14.01 1.56
C ASP A 32 -21.40 14.62 0.84
N ALA A 33 -20.73 13.85 -0.05
CA ALA A 33 -19.65 14.33 -0.91
C ALA A 33 -20.16 15.09 -2.15
N ALA A 34 -21.47 15.07 -2.40
CA ALA A 34 -22.07 15.56 -3.65
C ALA A 34 -21.96 17.07 -3.85
N THR A 35 -21.74 17.87 -2.79
CA THR A 35 -21.73 19.33 -2.86
C THR A 35 -20.47 19.94 -3.46
N GLY A 36 -19.39 19.20 -3.62
CA GLY A 36 -18.14 19.73 -4.17
C GLY A 36 -17.33 18.73 -5.00
N LEU A 37 -17.51 17.43 -4.79
CA LEU A 37 -16.79 16.32 -5.45
C LEU A 37 -15.25 16.46 -5.44
N SER A 38 -14.70 17.38 -4.64
CA SER A 38 -13.24 17.62 -4.56
C SER A 38 -12.47 16.36 -4.18
N GLY A 39 -13.04 15.53 -3.30
CA GLY A 39 -12.45 14.24 -2.90
C GLY A 39 -12.51 13.15 -3.97
N LEU A 40 -13.25 13.34 -5.07
CA LEU A 40 -13.37 12.36 -6.15
C LEU A 40 -12.29 12.54 -7.23
N GLU A 41 -11.78 13.74 -7.43
CA GLU A 41 -10.90 14.06 -8.56
C GLU A 41 -9.63 13.21 -8.59
N SER A 42 -8.93 13.05 -7.45
CA SER A 42 -7.72 12.23 -7.38
C SER A 42 -7.98 10.77 -7.76
N THR A 43 -9.12 10.23 -7.33
CA THR A 43 -9.56 8.87 -7.65
C THR A 43 -9.84 8.71 -9.14
N LEU A 44 -10.55 9.66 -9.76
CA LEU A 44 -10.81 9.62 -11.20
C LEU A 44 -9.52 9.78 -12.02
N ARG A 45 -8.63 10.69 -11.63
CA ARG A 45 -7.34 10.86 -12.29
C ARG A 45 -6.50 9.58 -12.23
N PHE A 46 -6.49 8.88 -11.10
CA PHE A 46 -5.82 7.58 -10.97
C PHE A 46 -6.49 6.53 -11.87
N LEU A 47 -7.80 6.34 -11.74
CA LEU A 47 -8.51 5.26 -12.43
C LEU A 47 -8.60 5.44 -13.95
N LEU A 48 -8.59 6.68 -14.44
CA LEU A 48 -8.65 7.01 -15.88
C LEU A 48 -7.25 7.17 -16.52
N SER A 49 -6.21 6.76 -15.82
CA SER A 49 -4.83 6.83 -16.30
C SER A 49 -4.17 5.45 -16.33
N ALA A 50 -3.01 5.35 -16.99
CA ALA A 50 -2.18 4.15 -16.99
C ALA A 50 -1.65 3.76 -15.58
N LYS A 51 -1.72 4.65 -14.60
CA LYS A 51 -1.31 4.39 -13.21
C LYS A 51 -2.12 3.27 -12.54
N SER A 52 -3.34 3.02 -13.00
CA SER A 52 -4.23 1.97 -12.50
C SER A 52 -4.28 0.71 -13.38
N ALA A 53 -3.31 0.53 -14.28
CA ALA A 53 -3.34 -0.53 -15.30
C ALA A 53 -3.50 -1.95 -14.72
N PHE A 54 -3.01 -2.20 -13.51
CA PHE A 54 -3.13 -3.51 -12.84
C PHE A 54 -4.19 -3.54 -11.72
N VAL A 55 -5.03 -2.52 -11.64
CA VAL A 55 -6.20 -2.42 -10.75
C VAL A 55 -7.45 -2.67 -11.58
N SER A 56 -8.18 -3.75 -11.30
CA SER A 56 -9.44 -4.10 -11.98
C SER A 56 -10.38 -4.86 -11.04
N GLY A 57 -11.68 -4.71 -11.25
CA GLY A 57 -12.72 -5.35 -10.45
C GLY A 57 -12.84 -4.82 -9.02
N GLN A 58 -12.26 -3.64 -8.75
CA GLN A 58 -12.22 -3.08 -7.40
C GLN A 58 -13.43 -2.19 -7.13
N VAL A 59 -13.80 -2.14 -5.86
CA VAL A 59 -14.86 -1.26 -5.33
C VAL A 59 -14.19 -0.21 -4.44
N ILE A 60 -14.27 1.04 -4.85
CA ILE A 60 -13.68 2.18 -4.16
C ILE A 60 -14.80 3.02 -3.56
N ARG A 61 -14.61 3.49 -2.33
CA ARG A 61 -15.57 4.36 -1.65
C ARG A 61 -14.92 5.70 -1.38
N VAL A 62 -15.56 6.75 -1.87
CA VAL A 62 -15.20 8.15 -1.64
C VAL A 62 -16.17 8.72 -0.61
N GLY A 63 -15.64 9.13 0.53
CA GLY A 63 -16.39 9.71 1.65
C GLY A 63 -16.75 11.18 1.42
N ALA A 64 -17.25 11.83 2.47
CA ALA A 64 -17.69 13.22 2.46
C ALA A 64 -16.55 14.24 2.69
N GLY A 65 -15.31 13.77 2.95
CA GLY A 65 -14.20 14.66 3.28
C GLY A 65 -13.85 15.61 2.14
N ASP A 66 -13.65 16.87 2.48
CA ASP A 66 -13.10 17.85 1.56
C ASP A 66 -11.65 17.51 1.22
N ALA A 67 -11.30 17.68 -0.04
CA ALA A 67 -9.94 17.49 -0.51
C ALA A 67 -9.41 18.78 -1.13
N THR A 68 -8.18 19.11 -0.77
CA THR A 68 -7.46 20.22 -1.39
C THR A 68 -6.70 19.70 -2.59
N ALA A 69 -6.94 20.29 -3.76
CA ALA A 69 -6.17 19.98 -4.94
C ALA A 69 -4.69 20.34 -4.70
N PRO A 70 -3.74 19.55 -5.19
CA PRO A 70 -2.32 19.90 -5.12
C PRO A 70 -2.05 21.10 -6.05
N GLU A 71 -1.00 21.87 -5.77
CA GLU A 71 -0.57 22.96 -6.66
C GLU A 71 -0.25 22.46 -8.07
N SER A 72 0.26 21.25 -8.17
CA SER A 72 0.53 20.57 -9.43
C SER A 72 0.11 19.11 -9.37
N TRP A 73 -0.71 18.66 -10.30
CA TRP A 73 -1.05 17.25 -10.46
C TRP A 73 0.11 16.38 -11.00
N GLU A 74 1.14 17.00 -11.57
CA GLU A 74 2.35 16.31 -11.99
C GLU A 74 3.27 16.01 -10.80
N ARG A 75 3.24 16.88 -9.79
CA ARG A 75 4.03 16.74 -8.56
C ARG A 75 3.15 16.96 -7.32
N PRO A 76 2.15 16.10 -7.09
CA PRO A 76 1.16 16.31 -6.04
C PRO A 76 1.73 16.21 -4.62
N LEU A 77 2.93 15.66 -4.46
CA LEU A 77 3.63 15.51 -3.18
C LEU A 77 4.77 16.55 -3.00
N ALA A 78 4.80 17.62 -3.82
CA ALA A 78 5.80 18.67 -3.66
C ALA A 78 5.77 19.25 -2.25
N GLY A 79 6.96 19.33 -1.62
CA GLY A 79 7.12 19.82 -0.24
C GLY A 79 6.68 18.82 0.86
N LYS A 80 6.29 17.60 0.51
CA LYS A 80 5.91 16.55 1.46
C LYS A 80 7.08 15.66 1.82
N VAL A 81 7.08 15.15 3.06
CA VAL A 81 8.04 14.16 3.55
C VAL A 81 7.35 12.80 3.60
N ALA A 82 7.92 11.82 2.92
CA ALA A 82 7.41 10.46 2.87
C ALA A 82 8.42 9.45 3.42
N VAL A 83 7.99 8.57 4.31
CA VAL A 83 8.80 7.47 4.83
C VAL A 83 8.36 6.17 4.16
N VAL A 84 9.31 5.37 3.68
CA VAL A 84 9.03 4.05 3.10
C VAL A 84 9.88 3.01 3.82
N THR A 85 9.24 2.05 4.48
CA THR A 85 9.93 0.91 5.10
C THR A 85 10.14 -0.22 4.10
N GLY A 86 11.25 -0.96 4.22
CA GLY A 86 11.62 -1.99 3.24
C GLY A 86 12.01 -1.39 1.88
N ALA A 87 12.64 -0.20 1.88
CA ALA A 87 12.90 0.60 0.69
C ALA A 87 14.17 0.20 -0.08
N ALA A 88 14.96 -0.74 0.43
CA ALA A 88 16.24 -1.09 -0.20
C ALA A 88 16.08 -1.74 -1.58
N ARG A 89 14.93 -2.38 -1.89
CA ARG A 89 14.72 -3.13 -3.13
C ARG A 89 13.23 -3.39 -3.43
N GLY A 90 12.98 -3.91 -4.63
CA GLY A 90 11.67 -4.43 -5.03
C GLY A 90 10.57 -3.36 -4.99
N ILE A 91 9.41 -3.73 -4.45
CA ILE A 91 8.24 -2.85 -4.35
C ILE A 91 8.58 -1.59 -3.56
N GLY A 92 9.27 -1.70 -2.42
CA GLY A 92 9.62 -0.55 -1.58
C GLY A 92 10.52 0.47 -2.28
N ALA A 93 11.53 0.01 -3.02
CA ALA A 93 12.39 0.90 -3.82
C ALA A 93 11.59 1.61 -4.91
N THR A 94 10.69 0.90 -5.60
CA THR A 94 9.83 1.51 -6.63
C THR A 94 8.82 2.48 -6.03
N ILE A 95 8.29 2.21 -4.83
CA ILE A 95 7.45 3.17 -4.10
C ILE A 95 8.23 4.45 -3.81
N ALA A 96 9.47 4.34 -3.31
CA ALA A 96 10.33 5.48 -3.07
C ALA A 96 10.56 6.30 -4.35
N GLU A 97 10.81 5.63 -5.49
CA GLU A 97 11.00 6.28 -6.79
C GLU A 97 9.76 7.04 -7.26
N VAL A 98 8.58 6.43 -7.13
CA VAL A 98 7.32 7.05 -7.56
C VAL A 98 6.95 8.24 -6.66
N LEU A 99 7.09 8.11 -5.32
CA LEU A 99 6.82 9.22 -4.41
C LEU A 99 7.79 10.40 -4.63
N ALA A 100 9.07 10.13 -4.90
CA ALA A 100 10.05 11.16 -5.23
C ALA A 100 9.76 11.83 -6.59
N ARG A 101 9.38 11.06 -7.62
CA ARG A 101 8.90 11.59 -8.90
C ARG A 101 7.73 12.55 -8.69
N ASP A 102 6.80 12.18 -7.82
CA ASP A 102 5.62 12.98 -7.48
C ASP A 102 5.94 14.18 -6.55
N GLY A 103 7.21 14.37 -6.18
CA GLY A 103 7.72 15.57 -5.51
C GLY A 103 8.04 15.42 -4.02
N ALA A 104 7.83 14.24 -3.43
CA ALA A 104 8.15 14.02 -2.01
C ALA A 104 9.66 13.98 -1.75
N HIS A 105 10.08 14.49 -0.60
CA HIS A 105 11.36 14.13 0.00
C HIS A 105 11.20 12.77 0.69
N VAL A 106 11.95 11.76 0.22
CA VAL A 106 11.76 10.38 0.67
C VAL A 106 12.81 9.96 1.68
N VAL A 107 12.36 9.51 2.85
CA VAL A 107 13.16 8.80 3.85
C VAL A 107 13.03 7.30 3.57
N CYS A 108 14.06 6.73 2.98
CA CYS A 108 14.13 5.29 2.69
C CYS A 108 14.61 4.55 3.95
N ALA A 109 13.76 3.68 4.50
CA ALA A 109 14.09 2.92 5.71
C ALA A 109 14.20 1.42 5.41
N ASP A 110 15.23 0.77 5.92
CA ASP A 110 15.42 -0.69 5.85
C ASP A 110 16.39 -1.16 6.95
N VAL A 111 16.47 -2.47 7.15
CA VAL A 111 17.39 -3.06 8.14
C VAL A 111 18.85 -2.69 7.85
N PRO A 112 19.70 -2.54 8.88
CA PRO A 112 21.11 -2.19 8.70
C PRO A 112 21.86 -3.09 7.71
N ALA A 113 21.50 -4.38 7.66
CA ALA A 113 22.11 -5.35 6.74
C ALA A 113 21.85 -5.05 5.25
N ALA A 114 20.87 -4.21 4.92
CA ALA A 114 20.56 -3.77 3.56
C ALA A 114 21.18 -2.40 3.21
N GLY A 115 22.11 -1.89 4.04
CA GLY A 115 22.63 -0.51 3.97
C GLY A 115 23.11 -0.05 2.60
N ASP A 116 23.87 -0.89 1.87
CA ASP A 116 24.38 -0.54 0.53
C ASP A 116 23.22 -0.36 -0.47
N ALA A 117 22.29 -1.30 -0.53
CA ALA A 117 21.13 -1.22 -1.43
C ALA A 117 20.19 -0.08 -1.02
N LEU A 118 20.04 0.15 0.28
CA LEU A 118 19.26 1.27 0.81
C LEU A 118 19.86 2.62 0.40
N SER A 119 21.16 2.77 0.53
CA SER A 119 21.89 3.98 0.13
C SER A 119 21.78 4.22 -1.39
N GLN A 120 21.86 3.16 -2.20
CA GLN A 120 21.65 3.26 -3.64
C GLN A 120 20.25 3.76 -3.98
N THR A 121 19.21 3.22 -3.33
CA THR A 121 17.83 3.70 -3.52
C THR A 121 17.69 5.15 -3.08
N ALA A 122 18.15 5.51 -1.89
CA ALA A 122 18.08 6.87 -1.38
C ALA A 122 18.77 7.88 -2.31
N ASN A 123 19.99 7.57 -2.78
CA ASN A 123 20.71 8.41 -3.73
C ASN A 123 19.97 8.55 -5.06
N LYS A 124 19.40 7.46 -5.59
CA LYS A 124 18.63 7.47 -6.84
C LYS A 124 17.44 8.40 -6.79
N VAL A 125 16.77 8.48 -5.65
CA VAL A 125 15.57 9.31 -5.47
C VAL A 125 15.88 10.72 -4.92
N GLY A 126 17.14 11.06 -4.67
CA GLY A 126 17.53 12.32 -4.04
C GLY A 126 16.98 12.44 -2.60
N GLY A 127 16.74 11.32 -1.95
CA GLY A 127 16.24 11.22 -0.58
C GLY A 127 17.35 10.89 0.42
N VAL A 128 16.96 10.36 1.56
CA VAL A 128 17.88 9.97 2.64
C VAL A 128 17.63 8.54 3.09
N SER A 129 18.67 7.89 3.62
CA SER A 129 18.56 6.53 4.18
C SER A 129 18.43 6.56 5.70
N LEU A 130 17.56 5.72 6.25
CA LEU A 130 17.38 5.50 7.67
C LEU A 130 17.55 4.00 7.96
N ALA A 131 18.64 3.62 8.63
CA ALA A 131 18.82 2.25 9.09
C ALA A 131 17.83 1.95 10.23
N LEU A 132 16.86 1.06 9.98
CA LEU A 132 15.75 0.75 10.87
C LEU A 132 15.42 -0.75 10.81
N ASP A 133 15.65 -1.46 11.91
CA ASP A 133 15.00 -2.74 12.14
C ASP A 133 13.61 -2.47 12.74
N VAL A 134 12.56 -2.73 11.96
CA VAL A 134 11.18 -2.46 12.37
C VAL A 134 10.72 -3.29 13.57
N THR A 135 11.48 -4.35 13.94
CA THR A 135 11.20 -5.20 15.11
C THR A 135 11.98 -4.81 16.36
N ALA A 136 12.89 -3.84 16.26
CA ALA A 136 13.65 -3.36 17.40
C ALA A 136 12.74 -2.73 18.47
N PRO A 137 13.13 -2.77 19.75
CA PRO A 137 12.35 -2.16 20.84
C PRO A 137 12.03 -0.68 20.59
N ASP A 138 12.98 0.06 20.01
CA ASP A 138 12.91 1.49 19.70
C ASP A 138 12.40 1.81 18.28
N ALA A 139 11.87 0.81 17.56
CA ALA A 139 11.46 0.96 16.16
C ALA A 139 10.35 2.01 15.93
N GLY A 140 9.62 2.41 16.94
CA GLY A 140 8.67 3.51 16.89
C GLY A 140 9.29 4.85 17.23
N ASP A 141 10.12 4.89 18.28
CA ASP A 141 10.69 6.14 18.80
C ASP A 141 11.81 6.68 17.91
N LYS A 142 12.73 5.82 17.45
CA LYS A 142 13.84 6.19 16.57
C LYS A 142 13.40 6.92 15.29
N PRO A 143 12.45 6.42 14.49
CA PRO A 143 11.99 7.16 13.31
C PRO A 143 11.22 8.43 13.71
N ALA A 144 10.49 8.46 14.83
CA ALA A 144 9.79 9.65 15.28
C ALA A 144 10.78 10.77 15.63
N ASP A 145 11.83 10.48 16.42
CA ASP A 145 12.88 11.43 16.74
C ASP A 145 13.59 11.95 15.49
N TYR A 146 14.00 11.04 14.62
CA TYR A 146 14.67 11.39 13.37
C TYR A 146 13.83 12.33 12.50
N LEU A 147 12.53 12.03 12.35
CA LEU A 147 11.62 12.83 11.53
C LEU A 147 11.39 14.21 12.12
N LEU A 148 11.18 14.31 13.44
CA LEU A 148 10.97 15.58 14.10
C LEU A 148 12.22 16.48 14.03
N GLU A 149 13.40 15.92 14.30
CA GLU A 149 14.66 16.67 14.32
C GLU A 149 15.10 17.13 12.92
N ARG A 150 14.89 16.31 11.90
CA ARG A 150 15.45 16.55 10.57
C ARG A 150 14.46 17.15 9.58
N HIS A 151 13.17 16.90 9.77
CA HIS A 151 12.13 17.23 8.78
C HIS A 151 10.92 17.95 9.39
N GLY A 152 10.85 18.09 10.72
CA GLY A 152 9.67 18.62 11.39
C GLY A 152 8.46 17.66 11.37
N GLY A 153 8.69 16.41 11.00
CA GLY A 153 7.69 15.35 10.89
C GLY A 153 7.61 14.76 9.48
N ALA A 154 6.68 13.83 9.28
CA ALA A 154 6.37 13.22 7.99
C ALA A 154 4.90 13.41 7.61
N ASP A 155 4.62 13.56 6.32
CA ASP A 155 3.25 13.62 5.79
C ASP A 155 2.73 12.23 5.40
N VAL A 156 3.63 11.34 4.99
CA VAL A 156 3.29 10.00 4.50
C VAL A 156 4.17 8.95 5.18
N ILE A 157 3.55 7.88 5.66
CA ILE A 157 4.26 6.65 6.04
C ILE A 157 3.74 5.48 5.22
N VAL A 158 4.66 4.74 4.58
CA VAL A 158 4.36 3.52 3.83
C VAL A 158 5.00 2.32 4.53
N HIS A 159 4.15 1.47 5.08
CA HIS A 159 4.57 0.21 5.70
C HIS A 159 4.66 -0.89 4.63
N ASN A 160 5.82 -0.96 3.98
CA ASN A 160 6.10 -1.96 2.96
C ASN A 160 7.03 -3.08 3.46
N ALA A 161 7.81 -2.86 4.52
CA ALA A 161 8.66 -3.89 5.08
C ALA A 161 7.86 -5.17 5.39
N GLY A 162 8.37 -6.30 4.92
CA GLY A 162 7.68 -7.58 5.12
C GLY A 162 8.57 -8.76 4.79
N ILE A 163 8.28 -9.88 5.43
CA ILE A 163 8.99 -11.15 5.23
C ILE A 163 8.00 -12.29 5.04
N THR A 164 8.48 -13.35 4.41
CA THR A 164 7.83 -14.67 4.38
C THR A 164 8.69 -15.69 5.13
N ARG A 165 8.05 -16.67 5.74
CA ARG A 165 8.70 -17.85 6.35
C ARG A 165 7.80 -19.06 6.07
N ASP A 166 7.76 -19.44 4.80
CA ASP A 166 6.80 -20.38 4.24
C ASP A 166 7.05 -21.80 4.78
N LYS A 167 5.97 -22.43 5.23
CA LYS A 167 5.94 -23.83 5.67
C LYS A 167 4.49 -24.30 5.73
N LEU A 168 4.23 -25.58 5.43
CA LEU A 168 2.90 -26.16 5.70
C LEU A 168 2.60 -26.08 7.20
N LEU A 169 1.34 -25.83 7.56
CA LEU A 169 0.92 -25.61 8.96
C LEU A 169 1.38 -26.74 9.89
N ALA A 170 1.30 -27.99 9.43
CA ALA A 170 1.76 -29.16 10.20
C ALA A 170 3.25 -29.13 10.58
N ASN A 171 4.05 -28.32 9.88
CA ASN A 171 5.49 -28.20 10.08
C ASN A 171 5.90 -26.75 10.44
N MET A 172 4.93 -25.89 10.75
CA MET A 172 5.14 -24.49 11.13
C MET A 172 5.59 -24.45 12.59
N ASP A 173 6.74 -23.86 12.84
CA ASP A 173 7.22 -23.61 14.21
C ASP A 173 6.89 -22.18 14.68
N ALA A 174 6.95 -22.00 15.99
CA ALA A 174 6.69 -20.71 16.64
C ALA A 174 7.66 -19.61 16.18
N ALA A 175 8.92 -19.92 15.90
CA ALA A 175 9.91 -18.94 15.47
C ALA A 175 9.54 -18.34 14.11
N ARG A 176 9.14 -19.17 13.13
CA ARG A 176 8.67 -18.71 11.81
C ARG A 176 7.38 -17.91 11.91
N TRP A 177 6.45 -18.39 12.75
CA TRP A 177 5.19 -17.68 12.99
C TRP A 177 5.44 -16.30 13.58
N ASN A 178 6.13 -16.24 14.71
CA ASN A 178 6.37 -15.00 15.44
C ASN A 178 7.17 -13.97 14.63
N ALA A 179 8.19 -14.42 13.86
CA ALA A 179 8.96 -13.52 13.02
C ALA A 179 8.09 -12.82 11.96
N VAL A 180 7.17 -13.56 11.32
CA VAL A 180 6.27 -12.99 10.31
C VAL A 180 5.26 -12.04 10.95
N MET A 181 4.67 -12.40 12.09
CA MET A 181 3.74 -11.53 12.80
C MET A 181 4.42 -10.26 13.30
N ALA A 182 5.62 -10.36 13.85
CA ALA A 182 6.38 -9.22 14.35
C ALA A 182 6.66 -8.19 13.24
N VAL A 183 7.18 -8.63 12.10
CA VAL A 183 7.56 -7.73 11.00
C VAL A 183 6.35 -7.21 10.25
N ASN A 184 5.42 -8.10 9.86
CA ASN A 184 4.38 -7.76 8.90
C ASN A 184 3.16 -7.07 9.52
N LEU A 185 2.91 -7.24 10.82
CA LEU A 185 1.71 -6.75 11.49
C LEU A 185 2.02 -5.87 12.70
N LEU A 186 2.78 -6.38 13.67
CA LEU A 186 2.99 -5.66 14.92
C LEU A 186 3.89 -4.42 14.75
N ALA A 187 4.88 -4.50 13.87
CA ALA A 187 5.78 -3.38 13.59
C ALA A 187 5.04 -2.17 12.95
N PRO A 188 4.27 -2.34 11.86
CA PRO A 188 3.45 -1.26 11.30
C PRO A 188 2.54 -0.60 12.33
N GLN A 189 1.84 -1.40 13.14
CA GLN A 189 0.96 -0.90 14.20
C GLN A 189 1.75 -0.02 15.18
N LYS A 190 2.82 -0.57 15.78
CA LYS A 190 3.64 0.12 16.78
C LYS A 190 4.25 1.41 16.25
N ILE A 191 4.79 1.37 15.01
CA ILE A 191 5.41 2.55 14.40
C ILE A 191 4.36 3.64 14.17
N THR A 192 3.19 3.31 13.61
CA THR A 192 2.11 4.28 13.39
C THR A 192 1.63 4.89 14.71
N GLU A 193 1.39 4.05 15.73
CA GLU A 193 0.99 4.52 17.06
C GLU A 193 2.00 5.53 17.62
N LYS A 194 3.30 5.23 17.55
CA LYS A 194 4.37 6.11 18.04
C LYS A 194 4.50 7.40 17.23
N LEU A 195 4.43 7.33 15.91
CA LEU A 195 4.48 8.53 15.06
C LEU A 195 3.31 9.49 15.37
N VAL A 196 2.12 8.94 15.59
CA VAL A 196 0.92 9.73 15.94
C VAL A 196 1.01 10.27 17.37
N GLU A 197 1.42 9.44 18.34
CA GLU A 197 1.58 9.81 19.74
C GLU A 197 2.59 10.98 19.91
N ARG A 198 3.70 10.90 19.19
CA ARG A 198 4.79 11.87 19.25
C ARG A 198 4.56 13.10 18.38
N GLY A 199 3.49 13.14 17.60
CA GLY A 199 3.24 14.22 16.63
C GLY A 199 4.23 14.23 15.45
N ALA A 200 4.91 13.12 15.21
CA ALA A 200 5.84 12.96 14.10
C ALA A 200 5.15 12.66 12.76
N LEU A 201 3.90 12.22 12.78
CA LEU A 201 3.04 12.19 11.60
C LEU A 201 2.17 13.46 11.60
N GLN A 202 2.30 14.25 10.55
CA GLN A 202 1.62 15.55 10.43
C GLN A 202 0.10 15.41 10.43
N GLN A 203 -0.60 16.49 10.80
CA GLN A 203 -2.03 16.60 10.51
C GLN A 203 -2.24 16.51 8.99
N VAL A 204 -3.32 15.87 8.55
CA VAL A 204 -3.54 15.53 7.15
C VAL A 204 -2.55 14.45 6.65
N GLY A 205 -2.07 13.60 7.57
CA GLY A 205 -1.14 12.52 7.29
C GLY A 205 -1.75 11.38 6.47
N ARG A 206 -0.89 10.59 5.87
CA ARG A 206 -1.24 9.41 5.07
C ARG A 206 -0.50 8.19 5.58
N VAL A 207 -1.26 7.17 5.97
CA VAL A 207 -0.72 5.85 6.30
C VAL A 207 -1.13 4.88 5.19
N VAL A 208 -0.16 4.25 4.56
CA VAL A 208 -0.41 3.26 3.50
C VAL A 208 0.29 1.96 3.85
N ASP A 209 -0.47 0.90 4.03
CA ASP A 209 0.04 -0.42 4.35
C ASP A 209 0.11 -1.31 3.12
N VAL A 210 1.12 -2.16 3.04
CA VAL A 210 1.22 -3.20 2.01
C VAL A 210 0.74 -4.53 2.58
N SER A 211 -0.51 -4.89 2.26
CA SER A 211 -1.10 -6.20 2.53
C SER A 211 -0.72 -7.22 1.42
N SER A 212 -1.59 -8.11 1.06
CA SER A 212 -1.43 -9.11 -0.03
C SER A 212 -2.76 -9.76 -0.35
N ILE A 213 -2.93 -10.25 -1.58
CA ILE A 213 -4.05 -11.15 -1.90
C ILE A 213 -4.02 -12.44 -1.05
N ALA A 214 -2.86 -12.86 -0.53
CA ALA A 214 -2.76 -13.99 0.40
C ALA A 214 -3.48 -13.71 1.73
N GLY A 215 -3.62 -12.45 2.16
CA GLY A 215 -4.44 -12.06 3.31
C GLY A 215 -5.94 -12.12 3.03
N ILE A 216 -6.36 -12.10 1.77
CA ILE A 216 -7.77 -12.14 1.35
C ILE A 216 -8.22 -13.57 1.04
N ALA A 217 -7.43 -14.28 0.25
CA ALA A 217 -7.81 -15.61 -0.29
C ALA A 217 -7.08 -16.78 0.38
N GLY A 218 -6.06 -16.50 1.21
CA GLY A 218 -5.14 -17.52 1.72
C GLY A 218 -4.16 -18.00 0.66
N ASN A 219 -3.10 -18.67 1.09
CA ASN A 219 -2.17 -19.35 0.21
C ASN A 219 -1.58 -20.58 0.92
N ARG A 220 -1.51 -21.71 0.23
CA ARG A 220 -0.96 -22.96 0.78
C ARG A 220 0.51 -22.79 1.16
N GLY A 221 0.87 -23.19 2.38
CA GLY A 221 2.23 -23.05 2.91
C GLY A 221 2.56 -21.67 3.48
N GLN A 222 1.62 -20.73 3.49
CA GLN A 222 1.77 -19.35 3.96
C GLN A 222 0.76 -18.99 5.05
N THR A 223 0.44 -19.89 5.96
CA THR A 223 -0.58 -19.66 7.00
C THR A 223 -0.22 -18.45 7.89
N ASN A 224 1.04 -18.33 8.29
CA ASN A 224 1.57 -17.18 9.05
C ASN A 224 1.53 -15.89 8.23
N TYR A 225 1.96 -15.94 6.97
CA TYR A 225 1.95 -14.78 6.07
C TYR A 225 0.51 -14.34 5.77
N GLY A 226 -0.37 -15.26 5.39
CA GLY A 226 -1.79 -14.99 5.18
C GLY A 226 -2.45 -14.37 6.41
N ALA A 227 -2.20 -14.93 7.61
CA ALA A 227 -2.70 -14.37 8.87
C ALA A 227 -2.18 -12.94 9.11
N SER A 228 -0.87 -12.68 8.91
CA SER A 228 -0.29 -11.36 9.10
C SER A 228 -0.87 -10.32 8.12
N LYS A 229 -1.04 -10.68 6.84
CA LYS A 229 -1.57 -9.78 5.81
C LYS A 229 -3.08 -9.55 5.91
N ALA A 230 -3.84 -10.53 6.42
CA ALA A 230 -5.22 -10.33 6.85
C ALA A 230 -5.31 -9.42 8.07
N GLY A 231 -4.38 -9.58 9.03
CA GLY A 231 -4.25 -8.69 10.18
C GLY A 231 -4.05 -7.23 9.77
N VAL A 232 -3.22 -6.95 8.75
CA VAL A 232 -3.06 -5.61 8.17
C VAL A 232 -4.38 -5.05 7.64
N ILE A 233 -5.21 -5.87 6.97
CA ILE A 233 -6.54 -5.46 6.51
C ILE A 233 -7.41 -5.05 7.70
N GLY A 234 -7.45 -5.88 8.75
CA GLY A 234 -8.19 -5.59 9.99
C GLY A 234 -7.67 -4.34 10.69
N MET A 235 -6.34 -4.14 10.72
CA MET A 235 -5.71 -2.95 11.29
C MET A 235 -6.17 -1.68 10.55
N VAL A 236 -6.12 -1.66 9.22
CA VAL A 236 -6.61 -0.53 8.40
C VAL A 236 -8.06 -0.22 8.73
N GLN A 237 -8.93 -1.24 8.77
CA GLN A 237 -10.36 -1.06 9.04
C GLN A 237 -10.63 -0.54 10.46
N ALA A 238 -9.84 -0.96 11.44
CA ALA A 238 -9.99 -0.54 12.83
C ALA A 238 -9.42 0.86 13.10
N THR A 239 -8.28 1.20 12.47
CA THR A 239 -7.58 2.46 12.76
C THR A 239 -8.06 3.63 11.91
N ALA A 240 -8.56 3.39 10.70
CA ALA A 240 -9.03 4.45 9.81
C ALA A 240 -10.09 5.37 10.44
N PRO A 241 -11.16 4.89 11.10
CA PRO A 241 -12.13 5.77 11.74
C PRO A 241 -11.53 6.57 12.90
N VAL A 242 -10.61 5.98 13.66
CA VAL A 242 -9.96 6.65 14.80
C VAL A 242 -9.02 7.76 14.33
N LEU A 243 -8.22 7.49 13.30
CA LEU A 243 -7.25 8.45 12.78
C LEU A 243 -7.91 9.53 11.88
N ALA A 244 -9.10 9.27 11.36
CA ALA A 244 -9.89 10.28 10.64
C ALA A 244 -10.21 11.50 11.51
N GLU A 245 -10.37 11.34 12.82
CA GLU A 245 -10.54 12.45 13.79
C GLU A 245 -9.33 13.41 13.80
N LYS A 246 -8.17 12.92 13.39
CA LYS A 246 -6.93 13.70 13.22
C LYS A 246 -6.64 14.09 11.77
N ASN A 247 -7.61 13.92 10.87
CA ASN A 247 -7.47 14.11 9.42
C ASN A 247 -6.38 13.21 8.78
N ILE A 248 -6.07 12.06 9.39
CA ILE A 248 -5.13 11.09 8.87
C ILE A 248 -5.92 9.98 8.19
N THR A 249 -5.57 9.68 6.92
CA THR A 249 -6.16 8.53 6.22
C THR A 249 -5.28 7.29 6.41
N VAL A 250 -5.93 6.13 6.48
CA VAL A 250 -5.27 4.83 6.59
C VAL A 250 -5.84 3.91 5.52
N ASN A 251 -5.00 3.45 4.59
CA ASN A 251 -5.39 2.59 3.49
C ASN A 251 -4.38 1.47 3.29
N ALA A 252 -4.75 0.44 2.57
CA ALA A 252 -3.81 -0.61 2.15
C ALA A 252 -3.91 -0.94 0.67
N VAL A 253 -2.77 -1.32 0.10
CA VAL A 253 -2.71 -2.04 -1.17
C VAL A 253 -2.56 -3.53 -0.90
N ALA A 254 -3.21 -4.37 -1.71
CA ALA A 254 -3.09 -5.83 -1.63
C ALA A 254 -2.54 -6.37 -2.96
N PRO A 255 -1.20 -6.42 -3.14
CA PRO A 255 -0.58 -6.92 -4.34
C PRO A 255 -0.93 -8.38 -4.62
N GLY A 256 -1.14 -8.71 -5.90
CA GLY A 256 -1.23 -10.06 -6.40
C GLY A 256 0.14 -10.63 -6.75
N PHE A 257 0.20 -11.34 -7.88
CA PHE A 257 1.47 -11.79 -8.43
C PHE A 257 2.21 -10.61 -9.08
N ILE A 258 3.26 -10.14 -8.42
CA ILE A 258 4.09 -9.00 -8.88
C ILE A 258 5.48 -9.51 -9.28
N GLU A 259 5.94 -9.12 -10.45
CA GLU A 259 7.27 -9.46 -10.97
C GLU A 259 8.34 -8.73 -10.15
N THR A 260 9.10 -9.51 -9.40
CA THR A 260 10.20 -9.04 -8.54
C THR A 260 11.34 -10.05 -8.58
N ALA A 261 12.50 -9.70 -8.03
CA ALA A 261 13.61 -10.66 -7.89
C ALA A 261 13.19 -11.90 -7.05
N VAL A 262 12.28 -11.73 -6.10
CA VAL A 262 11.75 -12.85 -5.28
C VAL A 262 10.88 -13.77 -6.12
N THR A 263 9.98 -13.25 -6.93
CA THR A 263 9.11 -14.06 -7.80
C THR A 263 9.87 -14.65 -8.98
N ALA A 264 10.95 -14.05 -9.42
CA ALA A 264 11.84 -14.59 -10.44
C ALA A 264 12.52 -15.91 -10.01
N ALA A 265 12.69 -16.12 -8.70
CA ALA A 265 13.25 -17.36 -8.14
C ALA A 265 12.25 -18.53 -8.08
N ILE A 266 10.96 -18.28 -8.34
CA ILE A 266 9.91 -19.30 -8.36
C ILE A 266 10.04 -20.15 -9.64
N PRO A 267 9.81 -21.49 -9.58
CA PRO A 267 9.82 -22.34 -10.77
C PRO A 267 8.89 -21.81 -11.87
N VAL A 268 9.34 -21.89 -13.13
CA VAL A 268 8.66 -21.30 -14.30
C VAL A 268 7.18 -21.68 -14.38
N ALA A 269 6.84 -22.96 -14.20
CA ALA A 269 5.45 -23.41 -14.26
C ALA A 269 4.54 -22.75 -13.20
N THR A 270 5.05 -22.58 -11.98
CA THR A 270 4.32 -21.92 -10.88
C THR A 270 4.17 -20.41 -11.15
N ARG A 271 5.22 -19.79 -11.73
CA ARG A 271 5.22 -18.39 -12.11
C ARG A 271 4.21 -18.11 -13.22
N GLU A 272 4.17 -18.95 -14.27
CA GLU A 272 3.16 -18.85 -15.33
C GLU A 272 1.75 -19.04 -14.80
N ALA A 273 1.54 -20.02 -13.92
CA ALA A 273 0.25 -20.20 -13.25
C ALA A 273 -0.17 -18.93 -12.47
N GLY A 274 0.79 -18.27 -11.78
CA GLY A 274 0.56 -17.01 -11.08
C GLY A 274 0.13 -15.88 -12.01
N ARG A 275 0.74 -15.76 -13.18
CA ARG A 275 0.36 -14.78 -14.23
C ARG A 275 -1.03 -15.04 -14.77
N LEU A 276 -1.36 -16.29 -15.09
CA LEU A 276 -2.63 -16.70 -15.67
C LEU A 276 -3.82 -16.58 -14.70
N MET A 277 -3.57 -16.49 -13.39
CA MET A 277 -4.65 -16.23 -12.41
C MET A 277 -5.22 -14.80 -12.50
N SER A 278 -4.51 -13.88 -13.11
CA SER A 278 -5.00 -12.52 -13.36
C SER A 278 -5.93 -12.52 -14.59
N SER A 279 -7.00 -11.73 -14.55
CA SER A 279 -7.87 -11.52 -15.73
C SER A 279 -7.13 -10.84 -16.88
N LEU A 280 -6.04 -10.14 -16.59
CA LEU A 280 -5.14 -9.55 -17.57
C LEU A 280 -4.11 -10.55 -18.13
N GLN A 281 -4.05 -11.78 -17.59
CA GLN A 281 -3.16 -12.88 -17.99
C GLN A 281 -1.67 -12.51 -17.97
N GLN A 282 -1.27 -11.68 -17.02
CA GLN A 282 0.10 -11.23 -16.82
C GLN A 282 0.40 -10.99 -15.35
N GLY A 283 1.68 -10.94 -14.98
CA GLY A 283 2.12 -10.44 -13.70
C GLY A 283 2.07 -8.91 -13.65
N GLY A 284 1.79 -8.36 -12.48
CA GLY A 284 1.92 -6.93 -12.23
C GLY A 284 3.39 -6.53 -12.09
N GLN A 285 3.66 -5.26 -12.29
CA GLN A 285 4.97 -4.69 -12.06
C GLN A 285 5.02 -3.99 -10.70
N THR A 286 6.21 -3.79 -10.16
CA THR A 286 6.37 -3.04 -8.90
C THR A 286 5.80 -1.63 -8.99
N VAL A 287 5.83 -1.02 -10.17
CA VAL A 287 5.27 0.30 -10.45
C VAL A 287 3.74 0.33 -10.30
N ASP A 288 3.04 -0.75 -10.61
CA ASP A 288 1.58 -0.80 -10.45
C ASP A 288 1.17 -0.67 -8.97
N VAL A 289 1.96 -1.30 -8.09
CA VAL A 289 1.78 -1.16 -6.65
C VAL A 289 2.15 0.25 -6.19
N ALA A 290 3.28 0.76 -6.66
CA ALA A 290 3.78 2.07 -6.27
C ALA A 290 2.85 3.22 -6.70
N GLU A 291 2.26 3.17 -7.88
CA GLU A 291 1.28 4.16 -8.36
C GLU A 291 -0.01 4.13 -7.53
N THR A 292 -0.45 2.94 -7.10
CA THR A 292 -1.62 2.82 -6.20
C THR A 292 -1.31 3.39 -4.81
N VAL A 293 -0.10 3.16 -4.30
CA VAL A 293 0.39 3.79 -3.04
C VAL A 293 0.44 5.31 -3.19
N ALA A 294 0.98 5.83 -4.31
CA ALA A 294 1.08 7.26 -4.57
C ALA A 294 -0.31 7.93 -4.67
N TRP A 295 -1.30 7.25 -5.23
CA TRP A 295 -2.69 7.73 -5.20
C TRP A 295 -3.21 7.87 -3.77
N PHE A 296 -3.00 6.88 -2.88
CA PHE A 296 -3.38 7.00 -1.48
C PHE A 296 -2.57 8.07 -0.72
N ALA A 297 -1.31 8.28 -1.10
CA ALA A 297 -0.45 9.29 -0.52
C ALA A 297 -0.81 10.73 -0.94
N ASN A 298 -1.53 10.90 -2.06
CA ASN A 298 -1.90 12.20 -2.60
C ASN A 298 -2.77 13.00 -1.59
N PRO A 299 -2.45 14.26 -1.29
CA PRO A 299 -3.28 15.12 -0.43
C PRO A 299 -4.74 15.20 -0.88
N ALA A 300 -5.00 15.18 -2.19
CA ALA A 300 -6.35 15.19 -2.76
C ALA A 300 -7.13 13.87 -2.58
N SER A 301 -6.52 12.82 -2.00
CA SER A 301 -7.18 11.56 -1.68
C SER A 301 -7.73 11.50 -0.25
N SER A 302 -7.92 12.63 0.42
CA SER A 302 -8.39 12.73 1.82
C SER A 302 -9.77 12.09 2.04
N ALA A 303 -10.62 12.05 1.02
CA ALA A 303 -11.93 11.39 1.09
C ALA A 303 -11.87 9.85 0.94
N VAL A 304 -10.69 9.27 0.80
CA VAL A 304 -10.47 7.83 0.66
C VAL A 304 -9.72 7.32 1.87
N THR A 305 -10.42 6.63 2.78
CA THR A 305 -9.82 6.04 3.99
C THR A 305 -10.49 4.70 4.33
N GLY A 306 -9.78 3.82 5.03
CA GLY A 306 -10.27 2.48 5.39
C GLY A 306 -10.38 1.52 4.19
N GLN A 307 -9.75 1.85 3.05
CA GLN A 307 -9.83 1.05 1.84
C GLN A 307 -8.69 0.04 1.75
N VAL A 308 -9.00 -1.12 1.18
CA VAL A 308 -8.02 -2.12 0.77
C VAL A 308 -8.21 -2.38 -0.72
N VAL A 309 -7.25 -1.94 -1.53
CA VAL A 309 -7.33 -2.04 -2.99
C VAL A 309 -6.37 -3.11 -3.48
N ARG A 310 -6.90 -4.08 -4.21
CA ARG A 310 -6.10 -5.15 -4.81
C ARG A 310 -5.41 -4.64 -6.06
N VAL A 311 -4.10 -4.83 -6.11
CA VAL A 311 -3.26 -4.57 -7.28
C VAL A 311 -2.87 -5.94 -7.86
N CYS A 312 -3.80 -6.57 -8.55
CA CYS A 312 -3.68 -7.99 -8.93
C CYS A 312 -4.24 -8.32 -10.32
N GLY A 313 -4.57 -7.30 -11.13
CA GLY A 313 -5.18 -7.51 -12.45
C GLY A 313 -6.50 -8.30 -12.37
N GLN A 314 -7.22 -8.17 -11.27
CA GLN A 314 -8.42 -8.95 -10.95
C GLN A 314 -8.12 -10.47 -10.93
N SER A 315 -7.27 -10.91 -10.00
CA SER A 315 -7.02 -12.33 -9.77
C SER A 315 -8.32 -13.09 -9.49
N MET A 316 -8.38 -14.34 -9.94
CA MET A 316 -9.55 -15.22 -9.72
C MET A 316 -9.79 -15.54 -8.24
N LEU A 317 -8.79 -15.39 -7.39
CA LEU A 317 -8.87 -15.70 -5.96
C LEU A 317 -9.38 -14.50 -5.15
N GLY A 318 -10.37 -14.76 -4.32
CA GLY A 318 -10.97 -13.79 -3.41
C GLY A 318 -11.85 -12.74 -4.09
N ALA A 319 -12.58 -12.00 -3.29
CA ALA A 319 -13.51 -10.95 -3.74
C ALA A 319 -13.03 -9.55 -3.39
#